data_292b4aec5512ab8136a6b66165441f30
#
_entry.id   292b4aec5512ab8136a6b66165441f30
#
_cell.length_a   1.000
_cell.length_b   1.000
_cell.length_c   1.000
_cell.angle_alpha   90.00
_cell.angle_beta   90.00
_cell.angle_gamma   90.00
#
_symmetry.space_group_name_H-M   'P 1'
#
loop_
_entity.id
_entity.type
_entity.pdbx_description
1 polymer ?
#
loop_
_entity_poly.entity_id
_entity_poly.type
_entity_poly.pdbx_seq_one_letter_code
_entity_poly.pdbx_strand_id
1 'polypeptide(L)'
;MKASIKKILALVILSAVALLVSCGDNGGGGGTVQDGGGGAEPGGGDTEVREEVPERLTIGFEPVDFGGHEFTFMTRTITDPDWAEWDHRDLTAEYITGEVINDAVFNRNRLIEEQFNISINELVFEHGHMQTTIRQTVSAGDEVFDAIGVHLVTLPDLAQAGMFVDLFTVPYLDLEKPWWDQGTTRDLSIANRLFIMQGDLLIIDNDAMEAMIFNKRLLADHGLDCPYEIVRSGDWTFARFAEMSRGVARDLDGDGLMDIRHDLFGGITQADTSISFLVSGGERIASKDADDLPFVSFGTERSFRIMDYVSEIMLDEQNFVQLHRYAGQLAIYDEQVRMMEEDRALFSWIRMIIVERLRGMETDFGLLPLPKFDSAQPNYITHMNPHTGVGIAIPVTASDLARTGMILEALSAESRYGLRPAYYEISLRGRYVRDDESEEMLDIILANTAHDIGYVFNFGNFAMEIVHFGTNRRADYASAFERALPRMERDIERMIEVFTDLY
;
A
#
# COMPACT_ATOMS: atom_id res chain seq x y z
N MET A 1 -30.23 29.45 -33.27
CA MET A 1 -31.34 29.99 -32.47
C MET A 1 -30.90 29.84 -31.03
N LYS A 2 -30.25 30.82 -30.41
CA LYS A 2 -30.76 31.93 -29.59
C LYS A 2 -32.03 31.48 -28.81
N ALA A 3 -32.16 31.54 -27.55
CA ALA A 3 -31.65 32.35 -26.44
C ALA A 3 -32.11 31.74 -25.15
N SER A 4 -31.31 31.91 -24.11
CA SER A 4 -31.67 32.60 -22.84
C SER A 4 -32.84 32.03 -22.02
N ILE A 5 -32.51 31.65 -20.78
CA ILE A 5 -33.18 32.25 -19.60
C ILE A 5 -32.16 32.24 -18.45
N LYS A 6 -31.74 33.44 -18.09
CA LYS A 6 -31.15 33.80 -16.81
C LYS A 6 -32.24 34.16 -15.84
N LYS A 7 -31.94 33.97 -14.52
CA LYS A 7 -32.61 34.57 -13.35
C LYS A 7 -33.73 33.77 -12.72
N ILE A 8 -33.46 33.45 -11.47
CA ILE A 8 -34.29 33.69 -10.25
C ILE A 8 -33.40 33.19 -9.12
N LEU A 9 -32.91 33.93 -8.36
CA LEU A 9 -33.14 34.93 -7.29
C LEU A 9 -32.70 34.34 -5.94
N ALA A 10 -31.71 34.98 -5.42
CA ALA A 10 -31.25 34.86 -4.03
C ALA A 10 -32.40 35.26 -3.08
N LEU A 11 -32.57 34.53 -2.02
CA LEU A 11 -33.22 35.04 -0.82
C LEU A 11 -32.41 34.65 0.41
N VAL A 12 -31.92 35.69 1.02
CA VAL A 12 -31.27 35.80 2.32
C VAL A 12 -32.26 35.40 3.43
N ILE A 13 -31.79 34.59 4.39
CA ILE A 13 -32.30 34.67 5.76
C ILE A 13 -31.13 34.68 6.71
N LEU A 14 -30.93 35.86 7.24
CA LEU A 14 -30.12 36.25 8.38
C LEU A 14 -30.98 36.09 9.65
N SER A 15 -30.49 35.35 10.65
CA SER A 15 -30.93 35.54 12.06
C SER A 15 -29.99 34.74 12.93
N ALA A 16 -29.23 35.34 13.64
CA ALA A 16 -29.30 36.11 14.88
C ALA A 16 -28.48 35.38 15.96
N VAL A 17 -27.37 35.98 16.24
CA VAL A 17 -26.51 35.78 17.40
C VAL A 17 -27.31 36.12 18.66
N ALA A 18 -27.25 35.28 19.68
CA ALA A 18 -27.59 35.67 21.06
C ALA A 18 -26.45 35.28 21.98
N LEU A 19 -25.64 36.27 22.29
CA LEU A 19 -24.73 36.32 23.43
C LEU A 19 -25.59 36.37 24.73
N LEU A 20 -25.29 35.49 25.68
CA LEU A 20 -25.61 35.72 27.09
C LEU A 20 -24.33 35.63 27.90
N VAL A 21 -23.79 36.81 28.16
CA VAL A 21 -22.88 37.11 29.27
C VAL A 21 -23.72 37.23 30.52
N SER A 22 -23.42 36.52 31.58
CA SER A 22 -23.86 36.80 32.93
C SER A 22 -22.68 36.85 33.87
N CYS A 23 -22.30 38.06 34.21
CA CYS A 23 -21.53 38.39 35.41
C CYS A 23 -22.46 38.44 36.60
N GLY A 24 -22.04 37.95 37.73
CA GLY A 24 -22.73 38.14 38.99
C GLY A 24 -21.77 38.00 40.16
N ASP A 25 -21.52 39.11 40.77
CA ASP A 25 -20.52 39.40 41.78
C ASP A 25 -21.09 39.28 43.21
N ASN A 26 -20.18 38.96 44.16
CA ASN A 26 -20.11 39.41 45.55
C ASN A 26 -21.09 38.93 46.64
N GLY A 27 -20.44 38.60 47.73
CA GLY A 27 -20.86 38.96 49.09
C GLY A 27 -20.65 37.84 50.12
N GLY A 28 -19.62 37.75 50.79
CA GLY A 28 -19.18 38.25 52.09
C GLY A 28 -19.90 37.62 53.29
N GLY A 29 -19.11 37.05 54.25
CA GLY A 29 -19.60 36.87 55.60
C GLY A 29 -18.91 35.71 56.35
N GLY A 30 -18.05 36.05 57.25
CA GLY A 30 -17.20 35.19 58.05
C GLY A 30 -17.91 34.38 59.14
N GLY A 31 -17.18 33.45 59.73
CA GLY A 31 -17.59 32.69 60.88
C GLY A 31 -16.62 31.55 61.18
N THR A 32 -15.65 31.82 62.05
CA THR A 32 -14.79 30.86 62.73
C THR A 32 -15.59 29.87 63.60
N VAL A 33 -15.23 28.59 63.57
CA VAL A 33 -15.04 27.77 64.80
C VAL A 33 -14.29 26.45 64.43
N GLN A 34 -13.29 26.11 65.28
CA GLN A 34 -12.47 24.91 65.37
C GLN A 34 -13.29 23.62 65.63
N ASP A 35 -12.92 22.49 65.17
CA ASP A 35 -12.20 21.40 65.84
C ASP A 35 -12.38 20.04 65.19
N GLY A 36 -11.31 19.31 65.02
CA GLY A 36 -11.15 17.91 65.36
C GLY A 36 -11.66 16.79 64.46
N GLY A 37 -10.71 16.05 63.84
CA GLY A 37 -10.95 14.65 63.57
C GLY A 37 -10.43 14.13 62.24
N GLY A 38 -9.37 13.35 62.27
CA GLY A 38 -8.66 12.79 61.11
C GLY A 38 -9.47 11.80 60.30
N GLY A 39 -9.20 11.83 59.03
CA GLY A 39 -9.64 10.89 58.02
C GLY A 39 -8.76 10.99 56.79
N ALA A 40 -7.95 9.99 56.55
CA ALA A 40 -7.09 9.90 55.39
C ALA A 40 -7.94 9.83 54.13
N GLU A 41 -7.77 10.79 53.23
CA GLU A 41 -8.23 10.70 51.85
C GLU A 41 -7.20 9.93 51.01
N PRO A 42 -7.62 9.00 50.13
CA PRO A 42 -6.75 8.45 49.14
C PRO A 42 -6.65 9.46 48.00
N GLY A 43 -5.47 10.04 47.84
CA GLY A 43 -5.16 10.89 46.68
C GLY A 43 -5.30 10.11 45.38
N GLY A 44 -6.36 10.38 44.68
CA GLY A 44 -6.49 10.06 43.26
C GLY A 44 -5.62 11.06 42.48
N GLY A 45 -4.40 10.69 42.20
CA GLY A 45 -3.60 11.36 41.21
C GLY A 45 -4.09 10.89 39.82
N ASP A 46 -4.85 11.73 39.16
CA ASP A 46 -5.01 11.63 37.71
C ASP A 46 -3.63 11.84 37.11
N THR A 47 -2.96 10.73 36.81
CA THR A 47 -1.79 10.72 35.95
C THR A 47 -2.36 10.82 34.55
N GLU A 48 -2.46 12.04 34.00
CA GLU A 48 -2.54 12.25 32.57
C GLU A 48 -1.35 11.52 31.98
N VAL A 49 -1.61 10.39 31.34
CA VAL A 49 -0.64 9.75 30.46
C VAL A 49 -0.49 10.71 29.29
N ARG A 50 0.48 11.61 29.38
CA ARG A 50 0.96 12.34 28.21
C ARG A 50 1.58 11.26 27.33
N GLU A 51 0.93 10.92 26.21
CA GLU A 51 1.60 10.29 25.09
C GLU A 51 2.83 11.15 24.76
N GLU A 52 4.01 10.61 25.00
CA GLU A 52 5.25 11.24 24.55
C GLU A 52 5.18 11.28 23.02
N VAL A 53 4.95 12.45 22.47
CA VAL A 53 5.07 12.69 21.02
C VAL A 53 6.52 12.33 20.66
N PRO A 54 6.76 11.35 19.79
CA PRO A 54 8.10 10.90 19.45
C PRO A 54 8.92 12.11 18.98
N GLU A 55 10.15 12.26 19.51
CA GLU A 55 11.04 13.34 19.11
C GLU A 55 11.26 13.29 17.60
N ARG A 56 11.03 14.41 16.92
CA ARG A 56 11.20 14.52 15.47
C ARG A 56 12.68 14.35 15.12
N LEU A 57 13.00 13.28 14.38
CA LEU A 57 14.34 13.03 13.89
C LEU A 57 14.74 14.07 12.83
N THR A 58 16.02 14.43 12.83
CA THR A 58 16.57 15.38 11.85
C THR A 58 17.22 14.66 10.67
N ILE A 59 17.25 15.33 9.52
CA ILE A 59 17.90 14.84 8.29
C ILE A 59 19.44 14.83 8.38
N GLY A 60 20.04 15.39 9.45
CA GLY A 60 21.48 15.31 9.70
C GLY A 60 22.35 16.30 8.89
N PHE A 61 21.75 17.20 8.12
CA PHE A 61 22.45 18.26 7.38
C PHE A 61 21.63 19.54 7.35
N GLU A 62 22.30 20.67 7.08
CA GLU A 62 21.64 21.96 6.91
C GLU A 62 21.17 22.14 5.45
N PRO A 63 20.02 22.76 5.21
CA PRO A 63 19.57 23.10 3.86
C PRO A 63 20.58 23.95 3.09
N VAL A 64 20.68 23.69 1.79
CA VAL A 64 21.58 24.41 0.86
C VAL A 64 20.71 25.14 -0.17
N ASP A 65 21.06 26.40 -0.47
CA ASP A 65 20.42 27.17 -1.54
C ASP A 65 20.87 26.67 -2.91
N PHE A 66 19.96 26.05 -3.68
CA PHE A 66 20.21 25.54 -5.02
C PHE A 66 19.84 26.52 -6.14
N GLY A 67 19.67 27.81 -5.82
CA GLY A 67 19.57 28.90 -6.79
C GLY A 67 18.34 28.85 -7.70
N GLY A 68 17.25 28.28 -7.24
CA GLY A 68 16.01 28.11 -8.03
C GLY A 68 16.03 26.92 -8.97
N HIS A 69 16.78 25.85 -8.65
CA HIS A 69 16.78 24.61 -9.43
C HIS A 69 15.37 24.02 -9.52
N GLU A 70 15.01 23.58 -10.72
CA GLU A 70 13.77 22.82 -10.96
C GLU A 70 14.03 21.33 -10.71
N PHE A 71 13.66 20.83 -9.52
CA PHE A 71 13.75 19.41 -9.18
C PHE A 71 12.58 18.67 -9.81
N THR A 72 12.87 17.81 -10.77
CA THR A 72 11.86 17.18 -11.62
C THR A 72 11.76 15.70 -11.37
N PHE A 73 10.57 15.23 -10.98
CA PHE A 73 10.21 13.83 -10.99
C PHE A 73 9.68 13.41 -12.36
N MET A 74 10.12 12.26 -12.83
CA MET A 74 9.43 11.54 -13.90
C MET A 74 8.42 10.59 -13.27
N THR A 75 7.15 10.71 -13.66
CA THR A 75 6.07 9.85 -13.17
C THR A 75 5.19 9.35 -14.30
N ARG A 76 4.23 8.51 -13.94
CA ARG A 76 3.29 7.91 -14.88
C ARG A 76 1.87 8.43 -14.69
N THR A 77 1.09 8.39 -15.76
CA THR A 77 -0.37 8.40 -15.71
C THR A 77 -0.93 7.16 -16.38
N ILE A 78 -2.11 6.77 -15.97
CA ILE A 78 -2.86 5.67 -16.55
C ILE A 78 -4.12 6.25 -17.19
N THR A 79 -4.17 6.21 -18.52
CA THR A 79 -5.29 6.78 -19.29
C THR A 79 -6.52 5.87 -19.32
N ASP A 80 -6.38 4.59 -18.93
CA ASP A 80 -7.49 3.66 -18.77
C ASP A 80 -8.32 4.07 -17.54
N PRO A 81 -9.61 4.42 -17.71
CA PRO A 81 -10.45 4.85 -16.59
C PRO A 81 -10.61 3.80 -15.48
N ASP A 82 -10.47 2.51 -15.80
CA ASP A 82 -10.58 1.43 -14.81
C ASP A 82 -9.37 1.39 -13.86
N TRP A 83 -8.29 2.12 -14.17
CA TRP A 83 -7.02 2.14 -13.44
C TRP A 83 -6.56 3.55 -13.05
N ALA A 84 -7.36 4.60 -13.31
CA ALA A 84 -6.97 6.00 -13.07
C ALA A 84 -6.68 6.30 -11.59
N GLU A 85 -7.23 5.54 -10.65
CA GLU A 85 -6.94 5.66 -9.21
C GLU A 85 -5.48 5.35 -8.84
N TRP A 86 -4.72 4.72 -9.74
CA TRP A 86 -3.30 4.39 -9.54
C TRP A 86 -2.35 5.49 -10.02
N ASP A 87 -2.86 6.67 -10.38
CA ASP A 87 -2.03 7.83 -10.65
C ASP A 87 -1.41 8.39 -9.37
N HIS A 88 -0.24 9.02 -9.50
CA HIS A 88 0.42 9.67 -8.37
C HIS A 88 -0.43 10.82 -7.82
N ARG A 89 -0.52 10.89 -6.50
CA ARG A 89 -1.17 11.98 -5.75
C ARG A 89 -0.31 12.45 -4.57
N ASP A 90 0.93 11.99 -4.53
CA ASP A 90 1.84 12.10 -3.39
C ASP A 90 3.12 12.90 -3.69
N LEU A 91 3.39 13.24 -4.95
CA LEU A 91 4.60 13.96 -5.32
C LEU A 91 4.38 15.46 -5.50
N THR A 92 3.32 15.88 -6.19
CA THR A 92 3.05 17.29 -6.45
C THR A 92 1.61 17.70 -6.11
N ALA A 93 1.42 18.96 -5.73
CA ALA A 93 0.13 19.60 -5.54
C ALA A 93 0.24 21.10 -5.85
N GLU A 94 -0.61 21.61 -6.74
CA GLU A 94 -0.52 23.01 -7.21
C GLU A 94 -1.04 24.03 -6.18
N TYR A 95 -2.10 23.67 -5.43
CA TYR A 95 -2.74 24.56 -4.46
C TYR A 95 -3.49 23.79 -3.38
N ILE A 96 -3.83 24.43 -2.29
CA ILE A 96 -4.65 23.89 -1.21
C ILE A 96 -6.09 23.75 -1.69
N THR A 97 -6.64 22.54 -1.58
CA THR A 97 -8.00 22.20 -2.01
C THR A 97 -8.96 21.92 -0.86
N GLY A 98 -8.43 21.70 0.35
CA GLY A 98 -9.17 21.18 1.50
C GLY A 98 -9.24 19.64 1.51
N GLU A 99 -8.64 18.98 0.51
CA GLU A 99 -8.43 17.53 0.53
C GLU A 99 -7.13 17.24 1.27
N VAL A 100 -7.17 16.32 2.22
CA VAL A 100 -6.13 16.18 3.24
C VAL A 100 -4.78 15.78 2.68
N ILE A 101 -4.76 14.82 1.74
CA ILE A 101 -3.51 14.33 1.13
C ILE A 101 -2.93 15.43 0.24
N ASN A 102 -3.75 16.04 -0.61
CA ASN A 102 -3.33 17.17 -1.45
C ASN A 102 -2.71 18.29 -0.62
N ASP A 103 -3.36 18.66 0.48
CA ASP A 103 -2.90 19.75 1.33
C ASP A 103 -1.61 19.39 2.10
N ALA A 104 -1.45 18.13 2.48
CA ALA A 104 -0.21 17.63 3.09
C ALA A 104 0.95 17.66 2.09
N VAL A 105 0.74 17.23 0.85
CA VAL A 105 1.72 17.29 -0.23
C VAL A 105 2.11 18.73 -0.54
N PHE A 106 1.11 19.61 -0.70
CA PHE A 106 1.34 21.04 -0.93
C PHE A 106 2.21 21.68 0.16
N ASN A 107 1.84 21.46 1.42
CA ASN A 107 2.56 22.03 2.56
C ASN A 107 4.00 21.50 2.67
N ARG A 108 4.21 20.19 2.47
CA ARG A 108 5.53 19.56 2.42
C ARG A 108 6.39 20.18 1.33
N ASN A 109 5.89 20.22 0.10
CA ASN A 109 6.64 20.73 -1.04
C ASN A 109 7.02 22.18 -0.84
N ARG A 110 6.07 23.02 -0.44
CA ARG A 110 6.36 24.44 -0.15
C ARG A 110 7.45 24.62 0.89
N LEU A 111 7.46 23.83 1.96
CA LEU A 111 8.50 23.90 2.99
C LEU A 111 9.88 23.57 2.41
N ILE A 112 9.99 22.50 1.62
CA ILE A 112 11.25 22.08 0.99
C ILE A 112 11.71 23.08 -0.07
N GLU A 113 10.79 23.59 -0.89
CA GLU A 113 11.08 24.63 -1.89
C GLU A 113 11.65 25.90 -1.26
N GLU A 114 11.07 26.36 -0.14
CA GLU A 114 11.56 27.52 0.60
C GLU A 114 12.93 27.24 1.26
N GLN A 115 13.15 26.05 1.82
CA GLN A 115 14.40 25.70 2.51
C GLN A 115 15.59 25.54 1.58
N PHE A 116 15.38 24.97 0.39
CA PHE A 116 16.45 24.65 -0.54
C PHE A 116 16.52 25.60 -1.75
N ASN A 117 15.60 26.58 -1.84
CA ASN A 117 15.45 27.47 -2.99
C ASN A 117 15.39 26.67 -4.30
N ILE A 118 14.37 25.81 -4.42
CA ILE A 118 14.07 24.97 -5.58
C ILE A 118 12.59 25.13 -5.97
N SER A 119 12.20 24.55 -7.10
CA SER A 119 10.80 24.23 -7.41
C SER A 119 10.68 22.71 -7.66
N ILE A 120 9.61 22.11 -7.16
CA ILE A 120 9.33 20.66 -7.35
C ILE A 120 8.35 20.52 -8.48
N ASN A 121 8.76 19.81 -9.54
CA ASN A 121 7.99 19.61 -10.75
C ASN A 121 7.81 18.11 -11.04
N GLU A 122 6.84 17.82 -11.88
CA GLU A 122 6.51 16.47 -12.32
C GLU A 122 6.35 16.42 -13.84
N LEU A 123 7.06 15.51 -14.50
CA LEU A 123 6.88 15.17 -15.89
C LEU A 123 6.14 13.84 -15.98
N VAL A 124 4.89 13.90 -16.40
CA VAL A 124 3.98 12.76 -16.41
C VAL A 124 3.95 12.13 -17.82
N PHE A 125 4.14 10.82 -17.87
CA PHE A 125 4.11 10.04 -19.10
C PHE A 125 3.08 8.93 -19.01
N GLU A 126 2.54 8.52 -20.15
CA GLU A 126 1.62 7.39 -20.20
C GLU A 126 2.35 6.09 -19.81
N HIS A 127 1.70 5.29 -18.95
CA HIS A 127 2.28 4.10 -18.30
C HIS A 127 2.99 3.14 -19.27
N GLY A 128 2.37 2.81 -20.41
CA GLY A 128 2.93 1.87 -21.37
C GLY A 128 4.22 2.34 -22.07
N HIS A 129 4.57 3.62 -21.94
CA HIS A 129 5.75 4.21 -22.56
C HIS A 129 6.93 4.43 -21.61
N MET A 130 6.75 4.23 -20.32
CA MET A 130 7.73 4.59 -19.27
C MET A 130 9.11 3.99 -19.53
N GLN A 131 9.20 2.66 -19.68
CA GLN A 131 10.48 1.97 -19.86
C GLN A 131 11.23 2.47 -21.10
N THR A 132 10.50 2.68 -22.20
CA THR A 132 11.09 3.18 -23.45
C THR A 132 11.59 4.62 -23.29
N THR A 133 10.80 5.49 -22.67
CA THR A 133 11.15 6.90 -22.45
C THR A 133 12.38 7.02 -21.55
N ILE A 134 12.43 6.31 -20.42
CA ILE A 134 13.59 6.31 -19.51
C ILE A 134 14.84 5.85 -20.28
N ARG A 135 14.74 4.72 -20.99
CA ARG A 135 15.87 4.18 -21.75
C ARG A 135 16.38 5.16 -22.81
N GLN A 136 15.50 5.81 -23.55
CA GLN A 136 15.89 6.78 -24.58
C GLN A 136 16.55 8.02 -23.96
N THR A 137 15.94 8.63 -22.95
CA THR A 137 16.43 9.86 -22.31
C THR A 137 17.77 9.63 -21.62
N VAL A 138 17.91 8.57 -20.82
CA VAL A 138 19.14 8.27 -20.10
C VAL A 138 20.27 7.87 -21.08
N SER A 139 19.98 7.07 -22.13
CA SER A 139 20.98 6.70 -23.13
C SER A 139 21.43 7.88 -23.98
N ALA A 140 20.60 8.90 -24.16
CA ALA A 140 20.98 10.14 -24.85
C ALA A 140 21.86 11.04 -23.98
N GLY A 141 21.96 10.80 -22.69
CA GLY A 141 22.66 11.65 -21.74
C GLY A 141 21.88 12.91 -21.36
N ASP A 142 20.58 12.91 -21.57
CA ASP A 142 19.73 14.07 -21.29
C ASP A 142 19.41 14.18 -19.79
N GLU A 143 19.66 15.35 -19.20
CA GLU A 143 19.36 15.69 -17.80
C GLU A 143 17.93 16.25 -17.71
N VAL A 144 16.92 15.41 -17.93
CA VAL A 144 15.50 15.86 -17.98
C VAL A 144 14.81 15.73 -16.63
N PHE A 145 15.23 14.76 -15.81
CA PHE A 145 14.65 14.49 -14.51
C PHE A 145 15.72 14.11 -13.48
N ASP A 146 15.49 14.55 -12.24
CA ASP A 146 16.36 14.27 -11.09
C ASP A 146 16.05 12.93 -10.44
N ALA A 147 14.78 12.51 -10.46
CA ALA A 147 14.30 11.24 -9.91
C ALA A 147 13.17 10.65 -10.76
N ILE A 148 12.98 9.33 -10.65
CA ILE A 148 12.00 8.56 -11.40
C ILE A 148 11.11 7.81 -10.40
N GLY A 149 9.78 8.01 -10.46
CA GLY A 149 8.78 7.32 -9.64
C GLY A 149 7.85 6.48 -10.51
N VAL A 150 8.08 5.16 -10.59
CA VAL A 150 7.29 4.27 -11.46
C VAL A 150 7.11 2.90 -10.82
N HIS A 151 6.25 2.06 -11.41
CA HIS A 151 6.01 0.69 -10.93
C HIS A 151 7.30 -0.10 -10.72
N LEU A 152 7.35 -0.86 -9.63
CA LEU A 152 8.49 -1.70 -9.29
C LEU A 152 8.89 -2.64 -10.42
N VAL A 153 7.95 -3.21 -11.16
CA VAL A 153 8.24 -4.11 -12.30
C VAL A 153 8.92 -3.43 -13.49
N THR A 154 8.87 -2.09 -13.58
CA THR A 154 9.51 -1.34 -14.67
C THR A 154 10.99 -1.13 -14.45
N LEU A 155 11.42 -1.08 -13.18
CA LEU A 155 12.77 -0.65 -12.79
C LEU A 155 13.87 -1.70 -12.97
N PRO A 156 13.65 -3.01 -12.75
CA PRO A 156 14.70 -4.02 -12.79
C PRO A 156 15.48 -4.11 -14.11
N ASP A 157 14.77 -4.11 -15.25
CA ASP A 157 15.40 -4.16 -16.57
C ASP A 157 16.24 -2.91 -16.87
N LEU A 158 15.85 -1.77 -16.31
CA LEU A 158 16.56 -0.50 -16.44
C LEU A 158 17.79 -0.47 -15.51
N ALA A 159 17.67 -0.99 -14.29
CA ALA A 159 18.78 -1.16 -13.36
C ALA A 159 19.86 -2.08 -13.96
N GLN A 160 19.44 -3.24 -14.51
CA GLN A 160 20.36 -4.15 -15.21
C GLN A 160 21.03 -3.52 -16.43
N ALA A 161 20.38 -2.55 -17.06
CA ALA A 161 20.96 -1.80 -18.18
C ALA A 161 21.89 -0.65 -17.73
N GLY A 162 22.18 -0.51 -16.42
CA GLY A 162 23.04 0.55 -15.88
C GLY A 162 22.44 1.94 -15.98
N MET A 163 21.11 2.06 -15.98
CA MET A 163 20.41 3.35 -16.11
C MET A 163 20.31 4.12 -14.80
N PHE A 164 20.56 3.47 -13.67
CA PHE A 164 20.34 4.05 -12.34
C PHE A 164 21.61 4.09 -11.51
N VAL A 165 21.67 5.04 -10.59
CA VAL A 165 22.74 5.19 -9.60
C VAL A 165 22.51 4.21 -8.45
N ASP A 166 23.59 3.62 -7.93
CA ASP A 166 23.53 2.86 -6.68
C ASP A 166 23.22 3.79 -5.50
N LEU A 167 22.04 3.62 -4.91
CA LEU A 167 21.50 4.50 -3.88
C LEU A 167 22.34 4.56 -2.60
N PHE A 168 23.12 3.47 -2.30
CA PHE A 168 24.05 3.48 -1.17
C PHE A 168 25.25 4.42 -1.39
N THR A 169 25.48 4.89 -2.63
CA THR A 169 26.56 5.82 -2.95
C THR A 169 26.11 7.28 -3.05
N VAL A 170 24.81 7.54 -2.96
CA VAL A 170 24.23 8.88 -3.11
C VAL A 170 24.51 9.70 -1.85
N PRO A 171 25.24 10.85 -1.95
CA PRO A 171 25.50 11.68 -0.78
C PRO A 171 24.23 12.19 -0.11
N TYR A 172 24.21 12.26 1.22
CA TYR A 172 23.11 12.74 2.06
C TYR A 172 21.84 11.88 2.04
N LEU A 173 21.79 10.79 1.31
CA LEU A 173 20.71 9.82 1.36
C LEU A 173 21.06 8.75 2.43
N ASP A 174 20.29 8.72 3.51
CA ASP A 174 20.49 7.79 4.63
C ASP A 174 19.34 6.77 4.68
N LEU A 175 19.50 5.67 3.97
CA LEU A 175 18.47 4.63 3.82
C LEU A 175 18.20 3.84 5.12
N GLU A 176 18.99 4.04 6.19
CA GLU A 176 18.71 3.49 7.51
C GLU A 176 17.69 4.33 8.30
N LYS A 177 17.35 5.51 7.83
CA LYS A 177 16.36 6.36 8.47
C LYS A 177 14.94 5.78 8.37
N PRO A 178 14.10 6.01 9.38
CA PRO A 178 12.78 5.38 9.48
C PRO A 178 11.74 5.89 8.47
N TRP A 179 12.03 6.90 7.67
CA TRP A 179 11.19 7.35 6.56
C TRP A 179 11.44 6.59 5.26
N TRP A 180 12.47 5.72 5.21
CA TRP A 180 12.69 4.78 4.13
C TRP A 180 12.18 3.39 4.50
N ASP A 181 11.61 2.69 3.52
CA ASP A 181 11.13 1.32 3.72
C ASP A 181 12.32 0.35 3.86
N GLN A 182 12.49 -0.15 5.08
CA GLN A 182 13.56 -1.12 5.39
C GLN A 182 13.31 -2.48 4.71
N GLY A 183 12.05 -2.80 4.39
CA GLY A 183 11.66 -3.99 3.65
C GLY A 183 12.21 -3.94 2.23
N THR A 184 12.02 -2.82 1.53
CA THR A 184 12.55 -2.60 0.18
C THR A 184 14.08 -2.73 0.16
N THR A 185 14.78 -2.06 1.08
CA THR A 185 16.24 -2.14 1.18
C THR A 185 16.70 -3.56 1.43
N ARG A 186 16.09 -4.26 2.39
CA ARG A 186 16.41 -5.65 2.73
C ARG A 186 16.14 -6.61 1.58
N ASP A 187 14.99 -6.46 0.89
CA ASP A 187 14.51 -7.46 -0.04
C ASP A 187 14.99 -7.24 -1.49
N LEU A 188 15.27 -5.99 -1.90
CA LEU A 188 15.58 -5.63 -3.29
C LEU A 188 17.05 -5.23 -3.53
N SER A 189 17.91 -5.13 -2.51
CA SER A 189 19.36 -5.01 -2.74
C SER A 189 19.91 -6.30 -3.34
N ILE A 190 20.94 -6.19 -4.16
CA ILE A 190 21.67 -7.31 -4.78
C ILE A 190 23.16 -6.98 -4.78
N ALA A 191 23.98 -7.90 -4.28
CA ALA A 191 25.43 -7.71 -4.16
C ALA A 191 25.81 -6.40 -3.42
N ASN A 192 25.04 -6.07 -2.37
CA ASN A 192 25.16 -4.84 -1.58
C ASN A 192 24.99 -3.55 -2.40
N ARG A 193 24.15 -3.57 -3.43
CA ARG A 193 23.75 -2.41 -4.23
C ARG A 193 22.23 -2.29 -4.25
N LEU A 194 21.74 -1.07 -4.24
CA LEU A 194 20.32 -0.78 -4.29
C LEU A 194 20.03 0.28 -5.36
N PHE A 195 19.10 -0.01 -6.26
CA PHE A 195 18.71 0.89 -7.35
C PHE A 195 17.28 1.39 -7.25
N ILE A 196 16.53 0.87 -6.30
CA ILE A 196 15.11 1.14 -6.11
C ILE A 196 14.86 1.33 -4.62
N MET A 197 14.21 2.43 -4.24
CA MET A 197 13.80 2.69 -2.86
C MET A 197 12.31 3.03 -2.78
N GLN A 198 11.72 2.76 -1.64
CA GLN A 198 10.37 3.19 -1.23
C GLN A 198 10.45 3.86 0.14
N GLY A 199 9.40 4.56 0.52
CA GLY A 199 9.35 5.21 1.83
C GLY A 199 8.20 6.20 1.96
N ASP A 200 8.19 6.94 3.06
CA ASP A 200 7.10 7.86 3.43
C ASP A 200 6.86 9.01 2.40
N LEU A 201 7.79 9.19 1.43
CA LEU A 201 7.61 10.08 0.29
C LEU A 201 6.41 9.67 -0.57
N LEU A 202 6.14 8.36 -0.66
CA LEU A 202 5.09 7.77 -1.47
C LEU A 202 4.00 7.19 -0.56
N ILE A 203 2.74 7.48 -0.89
CA ILE A 203 1.59 6.80 -0.28
C ILE A 203 0.97 5.75 -1.19
N ILE A 204 1.27 5.81 -2.49
CA ILE A 204 0.78 4.84 -3.47
C ILE A 204 1.34 3.42 -3.25
N ASP A 205 2.48 3.28 -2.60
CA ASP A 205 3.01 1.99 -2.16
C ASP A 205 2.16 1.39 -1.03
N ASN A 206 1.65 2.22 -0.10
CA ASN A 206 0.70 1.77 0.92
C ASN A 206 -0.65 1.38 0.30
N ASP A 207 -1.10 2.10 -0.71
CA ASP A 207 -2.31 1.78 -1.47
C ASP A 207 -2.18 0.42 -2.20
N ALA A 208 -0.96 0.02 -2.56
CA ALA A 208 -0.65 -1.24 -3.22
C ALA A 208 -0.59 -2.46 -2.30
N MET A 209 -0.60 -2.26 -0.97
CA MET A 209 -0.61 -3.36 -0.01
C MET A 209 -1.87 -4.20 -0.14
N GLU A 210 -1.72 -5.49 0.09
CA GLU A 210 -2.79 -6.46 -0.05
C GLU A 210 -3.32 -6.91 1.32
N ALA A 211 -4.63 -6.99 1.40
CA ALA A 211 -5.35 -7.36 2.62
C ALA A 211 -6.59 -8.19 2.28
N MET A 212 -7.34 -8.55 3.29
CA MET A 212 -8.69 -9.10 3.14
C MET A 212 -9.71 -8.23 3.86
N ILE A 213 -10.90 -8.16 3.32
CA ILE A 213 -12.07 -7.62 4.00
C ILE A 213 -13.13 -8.71 4.16
N PHE A 214 -13.98 -8.55 5.16
CA PHE A 214 -15.13 -9.44 5.35
C PHE A 214 -16.41 -8.65 5.64
N ASN A 215 -17.53 -9.19 5.18
CA ASN A 215 -18.85 -8.64 5.38
C ASN A 215 -19.39 -9.06 6.75
N LYS A 216 -19.60 -8.09 7.68
CA LYS A 216 -20.03 -8.36 9.06
C LYS A 216 -21.47 -8.88 9.14
N ARG A 217 -22.34 -8.46 8.23
CA ARG A 217 -23.72 -8.97 8.18
C ARG A 217 -23.75 -10.44 7.80
N LEU A 218 -23.09 -10.82 6.72
CA LEU A 218 -23.00 -12.23 6.30
C LEU A 218 -22.35 -13.11 7.36
N LEU A 219 -21.32 -12.60 8.05
CA LEU A 219 -20.70 -13.30 9.17
C LEU A 219 -21.73 -13.62 10.26
N ALA A 220 -22.53 -12.61 10.67
CA ALA A 220 -23.55 -12.75 11.70
C ALA A 220 -24.71 -13.67 11.23
N ASP A 221 -25.20 -13.49 10.01
CA ASP A 221 -26.31 -14.29 9.43
C ASP A 221 -26.00 -15.77 9.34
N HIS A 222 -24.71 -16.11 9.16
CA HIS A 222 -24.22 -17.50 9.10
C HIS A 222 -23.70 -18.03 10.44
N GLY A 223 -23.70 -17.20 11.50
CA GLY A 223 -23.24 -17.60 12.84
C GLY A 223 -21.78 -18.01 12.90
N LEU A 224 -20.91 -17.38 12.09
CA LEU A 224 -19.50 -17.69 12.04
C LEU A 224 -18.73 -16.98 13.15
N ASP A 225 -17.59 -17.56 13.55
CA ASP A 225 -16.69 -16.98 14.54
C ASP A 225 -16.11 -15.64 14.04
N CYS A 226 -15.83 -14.73 14.99
CA CYS A 226 -15.27 -13.42 14.69
C CYS A 226 -13.85 -13.55 14.12
N PRO A 227 -13.56 -13.09 12.88
CA PRO A 227 -12.24 -13.19 12.28
C PRO A 227 -11.14 -12.46 13.03
N TYR A 228 -11.44 -11.36 13.73
CA TYR A 228 -10.47 -10.62 14.54
C TYR A 228 -9.88 -11.47 15.66
N GLU A 229 -10.74 -12.23 16.38
CA GLU A 229 -10.28 -13.16 17.41
C GLU A 229 -9.42 -14.29 16.83
N ILE A 230 -9.76 -14.76 15.64
CA ILE A 230 -8.99 -15.77 14.92
C ILE A 230 -7.62 -15.22 14.52
N VAL A 231 -7.53 -13.95 14.10
CA VAL A 231 -6.24 -13.29 13.84
C VAL A 231 -5.41 -13.16 15.12
N ARG A 232 -6.02 -12.68 16.22
CA ARG A 232 -5.35 -12.52 17.54
C ARG A 232 -4.80 -13.82 18.08
N SER A 233 -5.53 -14.93 17.92
CA SER A 233 -5.07 -16.26 18.31
C SER A 233 -3.96 -16.83 17.42
N GLY A 234 -3.71 -16.21 16.26
CA GLY A 234 -2.77 -16.71 15.28
C GLY A 234 -3.32 -17.85 14.41
N ASP A 235 -4.63 -18.10 14.42
CA ASP A 235 -5.29 -19.20 13.71
C ASP A 235 -5.97 -18.76 12.41
N TRP A 236 -5.79 -17.49 11.99
CA TRP A 236 -6.22 -17.02 10.69
C TRP A 236 -5.31 -17.59 9.60
N THR A 237 -5.66 -18.77 9.12
CA THR A 237 -4.90 -19.59 8.18
C THR A 237 -5.66 -19.83 6.88
N PHE A 238 -4.98 -20.30 5.82
CA PHE A 238 -5.63 -20.68 4.55
C PHE A 238 -6.75 -21.68 4.77
N ALA A 239 -6.52 -22.69 5.64
CA ALA A 239 -7.53 -23.68 5.97
C ALA A 239 -8.76 -23.04 6.63
N ARG A 240 -8.54 -22.11 7.58
CA ARG A 240 -9.64 -21.43 8.27
C ARG A 240 -10.42 -20.51 7.33
N PHE A 241 -9.72 -19.75 6.50
CA PHE A 241 -10.34 -18.92 5.46
C PHE A 241 -11.22 -19.78 4.52
N ALA A 242 -10.69 -20.87 3.98
CA ALA A 242 -11.42 -21.75 3.10
C ALA A 242 -12.63 -22.42 3.79
N GLU A 243 -12.49 -22.85 5.05
CA GLU A 243 -13.58 -23.43 5.84
C GLU A 243 -14.75 -22.44 6.02
N MET A 244 -14.45 -21.24 6.46
CA MET A 244 -15.46 -20.19 6.68
C MET A 244 -16.16 -19.80 5.37
N SER A 245 -15.41 -19.70 4.29
CA SER A 245 -15.92 -19.32 2.96
C SER A 245 -16.89 -20.37 2.41
N ARG A 246 -16.54 -21.65 2.47
CA ARG A 246 -17.35 -22.76 1.90
C ARG A 246 -18.73 -22.90 2.56
N GLY A 247 -18.91 -22.41 3.78
CA GLY A 247 -20.20 -22.47 4.49
C GLY A 247 -21.24 -21.46 4.04
N VAL A 248 -20.88 -20.50 3.17
CA VAL A 248 -21.71 -19.31 2.87
C VAL A 248 -22.26 -19.31 1.46
N ALA A 249 -21.53 -19.84 0.49
CA ALA A 249 -21.89 -19.77 -0.93
C ALA A 249 -23.29 -20.38 -1.22
N ARG A 250 -24.08 -19.67 -2.04
CA ARG A 250 -25.45 -20.04 -2.42
C ARG A 250 -25.81 -19.57 -3.82
N ASP A 251 -26.45 -20.43 -4.57
CA ASP A 251 -27.23 -20.10 -5.75
C ASP A 251 -28.51 -19.37 -5.28
N LEU A 252 -28.61 -18.07 -5.54
CA LEU A 252 -29.70 -17.22 -5.05
C LEU A 252 -30.87 -17.16 -6.04
N ASP A 253 -30.64 -17.30 -7.33
CA ASP A 253 -31.69 -17.28 -8.36
C ASP A 253 -32.27 -18.67 -8.67
N GLY A 254 -31.58 -19.74 -8.22
CA GLY A 254 -32.06 -21.12 -8.28
C GLY A 254 -31.93 -21.76 -9.67
N ASP A 255 -31.07 -21.25 -10.52
CA ASP A 255 -30.86 -21.76 -11.88
C ASP A 255 -29.90 -22.96 -11.94
N GLY A 256 -29.26 -23.30 -10.83
CA GLY A 256 -28.33 -24.41 -10.65
C GLY A 256 -26.89 -24.14 -11.10
N LEU A 257 -26.57 -22.89 -11.42
CA LEU A 257 -25.26 -22.39 -11.77
C LEU A 257 -24.83 -21.32 -10.77
N MET A 258 -23.53 -21.23 -10.52
CA MET A 258 -22.97 -20.09 -9.74
C MET A 258 -22.47 -19.02 -10.70
N ASP A 259 -23.04 -17.82 -10.62
CA ASP A 259 -22.60 -16.70 -11.45
C ASP A 259 -22.30 -15.43 -10.62
N ILE A 260 -21.36 -14.64 -11.12
CA ILE A 260 -20.85 -13.43 -10.44
C ILE A 260 -21.90 -12.33 -10.26
N ARG A 261 -23.01 -12.34 -11.02
CA ARG A 261 -24.01 -11.24 -11.01
C ARG A 261 -25.14 -11.46 -10.04
N HIS A 262 -25.47 -12.72 -9.76
CA HIS A 262 -26.70 -13.06 -9.06
C HIS A 262 -26.47 -13.79 -7.73
N ASP A 263 -25.31 -14.46 -7.55
CA ASP A 263 -25.13 -15.40 -6.46
C ASP A 263 -24.24 -14.92 -5.34
N LEU A 264 -24.35 -15.60 -4.20
CA LEU A 264 -23.57 -15.37 -3.00
C LEU A 264 -22.35 -16.30 -2.99
N PHE A 265 -21.16 -15.69 -2.86
CA PHE A 265 -19.91 -16.41 -2.76
C PHE A 265 -19.29 -16.35 -1.37
N GLY A 266 -18.52 -17.35 -1.01
CA GLY A 266 -17.72 -17.35 0.20
C GLY A 266 -16.52 -16.41 0.11
N GLY A 267 -15.96 -16.19 -1.08
CA GLY A 267 -14.85 -15.28 -1.25
C GLY A 267 -14.63 -14.80 -2.68
N ILE A 268 -14.05 -13.60 -2.76
CA ILE A 268 -13.60 -12.99 -4.01
C ILE A 268 -12.07 -13.07 -4.06
N THR A 269 -11.54 -13.56 -5.17
CA THR A 269 -10.11 -13.64 -5.47
C THR A 269 -9.79 -12.95 -6.79
N GLN A 270 -8.52 -12.60 -6.97
CA GLN A 270 -7.99 -12.04 -8.22
C GLN A 270 -6.81 -12.89 -8.73
N ALA A 271 -6.26 -12.58 -9.89
CA ALA A 271 -5.12 -13.30 -10.44
C ALA A 271 -3.93 -13.29 -9.46
N ASP A 272 -3.62 -12.12 -8.89
CA ASP A 272 -2.49 -11.93 -7.98
C ASP A 272 -2.66 -12.64 -6.63
N THR A 273 -3.88 -13.04 -6.25
CA THR A 273 -4.13 -13.80 -5.01
C THR A 273 -3.24 -15.04 -4.93
N SER A 274 -2.90 -15.64 -6.06
CA SER A 274 -2.02 -16.83 -6.10
C SER A 274 -0.63 -16.54 -5.53
N ILE A 275 -0.02 -15.45 -5.95
CA ILE A 275 1.31 -15.07 -5.48
C ILE A 275 1.24 -14.39 -4.10
N SER A 276 0.17 -13.66 -3.83
CA SER A 276 -0.07 -13.05 -2.51
C SER A 276 -0.14 -14.11 -1.41
N PHE A 277 -0.80 -15.23 -1.67
CA PHE A 277 -0.88 -16.34 -0.71
C PHE A 277 0.45 -17.10 -0.60
N LEU A 278 1.25 -17.20 -1.67
CA LEU A 278 2.60 -17.72 -1.58
C LEU A 278 3.42 -16.90 -0.58
N VAL A 279 3.41 -15.56 -0.75
CA VAL A 279 4.17 -14.63 0.08
C VAL A 279 3.61 -14.58 1.51
N SER A 280 2.30 -14.47 1.69
CA SER A 280 1.68 -14.45 3.02
C SER A 280 1.87 -15.78 3.77
N GLY A 281 2.01 -16.89 3.04
CA GLY A 281 2.37 -18.21 3.56
C GLY A 281 3.83 -18.35 3.97
N GLY A 282 4.65 -17.30 3.83
CA GLY A 282 6.03 -17.28 4.27
C GLY A 282 7.04 -17.82 3.25
N GLU A 283 6.62 -18.07 2.01
CA GLU A 283 7.49 -18.54 0.92
C GLU A 283 7.75 -17.41 -0.09
N ARG A 284 8.79 -17.60 -0.91
CA ARG A 284 9.20 -16.66 -1.96
C ARG A 284 9.58 -17.43 -3.23
N ILE A 285 9.50 -16.77 -4.38
CA ILE A 285 10.05 -17.27 -5.64
C ILE A 285 11.57 -17.29 -5.57
N ALA A 286 12.15 -16.19 -5.11
CA ALA A 286 13.57 -16.08 -4.86
C ALA A 286 13.84 -15.40 -3.52
N SER A 287 14.91 -15.79 -2.87
CA SER A 287 15.41 -15.23 -1.61
C SER A 287 16.87 -14.83 -1.78
N LYS A 288 17.47 -14.22 -0.76
CA LYS A 288 18.88 -13.83 -0.79
C LYS A 288 19.68 -14.57 0.27
N ASP A 289 20.94 -14.83 -0.02
CA ASP A 289 21.90 -15.40 0.92
C ASP A 289 22.57 -14.32 1.80
N ALA A 290 23.54 -14.75 2.62
CA ALA A 290 24.26 -13.86 3.54
C ALA A 290 25.18 -12.84 2.82
N ASP A 291 25.51 -13.09 1.56
CA ASP A 291 26.32 -12.21 0.73
C ASP A 291 25.46 -11.27 -0.13
N ASP A 292 24.16 -11.17 0.18
CA ASP A 292 23.15 -10.38 -0.52
C ASP A 292 22.93 -10.82 -1.98
N LEU A 293 23.17 -12.10 -2.28
CA LEU A 293 23.00 -12.67 -3.60
C LEU A 293 21.68 -13.43 -3.72
N PRO A 294 20.87 -13.15 -4.76
CA PRO A 294 19.61 -13.86 -4.96
C PRO A 294 19.82 -15.30 -5.39
N PHE A 295 18.94 -16.18 -4.93
CA PHE A 295 18.84 -17.58 -5.37
C PHE A 295 17.38 -18.00 -5.45
N VAL A 296 17.08 -19.03 -6.25
CA VAL A 296 15.73 -19.59 -6.35
C VAL A 296 15.39 -20.31 -5.04
N SER A 297 14.38 -19.83 -4.32
CA SER A 297 13.91 -20.43 -3.05
C SER A 297 12.60 -21.19 -3.19
N PHE A 298 11.83 -20.99 -4.26
CA PHE A 298 10.68 -21.81 -4.58
C PHE A 298 11.10 -23.25 -4.93
N GLY A 299 10.21 -24.22 -4.72
CA GLY A 299 10.46 -25.64 -5.02
C GLY A 299 10.63 -26.49 -3.76
N THR A 300 10.40 -25.91 -2.57
CA THR A 300 10.35 -26.64 -1.30
C THR A 300 9.04 -27.44 -1.17
N GLU A 301 9.00 -28.42 -0.29
CA GLU A 301 7.74 -29.10 0.05
C GLU A 301 6.69 -28.08 0.56
N ARG A 302 7.14 -27.06 1.32
CA ARG A 302 6.24 -26.02 1.85
C ARG A 302 5.66 -25.17 0.73
N SER A 303 6.48 -24.70 -0.21
CA SER A 303 6.00 -23.89 -1.34
C SER A 303 4.98 -24.66 -2.20
N PHE A 304 5.20 -25.95 -2.45
CA PHE A 304 4.22 -26.78 -3.16
C PHE A 304 2.93 -26.98 -2.38
N ARG A 305 3.00 -27.22 -1.06
CA ARG A 305 1.80 -27.34 -0.23
C ARG A 305 0.99 -26.04 -0.17
N ILE A 306 1.66 -24.89 -0.15
CA ILE A 306 0.95 -23.60 -0.24
C ILE A 306 0.22 -23.52 -1.58
N MET A 307 0.88 -23.85 -2.69
CA MET A 307 0.26 -23.81 -4.01
C MET A 307 -0.88 -24.84 -4.18
N ASP A 308 -0.87 -25.95 -3.44
CA ASP A 308 -2.01 -26.88 -3.38
C ASP A 308 -3.24 -26.16 -2.78
N TYR A 309 -3.10 -25.48 -1.64
CA TYR A 309 -4.18 -24.67 -1.05
C TYR A 309 -4.66 -23.55 -1.97
N VAL A 310 -3.71 -22.83 -2.59
CA VAL A 310 -4.02 -21.78 -3.57
C VAL A 310 -4.87 -22.36 -4.69
N SER A 311 -4.48 -23.52 -5.24
CA SER A 311 -5.22 -24.18 -6.31
C SER A 311 -6.62 -24.62 -5.87
N GLU A 312 -6.75 -25.17 -4.66
CA GLU A 312 -8.05 -25.52 -4.10
C GLU A 312 -9.01 -24.33 -4.01
N ILE A 313 -8.50 -23.14 -3.61
CA ILE A 313 -9.30 -21.92 -3.51
C ILE A 313 -9.59 -21.35 -4.91
N MET A 314 -8.56 -21.21 -5.74
CA MET A 314 -8.69 -20.55 -7.04
C MET A 314 -9.51 -21.36 -8.06
N LEU A 315 -9.62 -22.68 -7.89
CA LEU A 315 -10.38 -23.55 -8.79
C LEU A 315 -11.75 -23.96 -8.26
N ASP A 316 -12.07 -23.63 -7.02
CA ASP A 316 -13.38 -23.92 -6.40
C ASP A 316 -14.42 -22.84 -6.80
N GLU A 317 -14.91 -22.93 -8.04
CA GLU A 317 -15.87 -21.98 -8.62
C GLU A 317 -17.25 -22.00 -7.96
N GLN A 318 -17.53 -22.98 -7.11
CA GLN A 318 -18.78 -23.04 -6.33
C GLN A 318 -18.73 -22.09 -5.12
N ASN A 319 -17.58 -21.89 -4.54
CA ASN A 319 -17.42 -21.10 -3.32
C ASN A 319 -16.66 -19.80 -3.53
N PHE A 320 -15.85 -19.69 -4.57
CA PHE A 320 -15.01 -18.54 -4.82
C PHE A 320 -15.18 -18.02 -6.24
N VAL A 321 -15.26 -16.68 -6.37
CA VAL A 321 -15.18 -16.03 -7.67
C VAL A 321 -13.76 -15.52 -7.91
N GLN A 322 -13.20 -15.85 -9.07
CA GLN A 322 -11.92 -15.31 -9.52
C GLN A 322 -12.19 -14.23 -10.58
N LEU A 323 -12.06 -12.96 -10.21
CA LEU A 323 -12.50 -11.82 -11.00
C LEU A 323 -11.84 -11.72 -12.37
N HIS A 324 -10.55 -12.01 -12.49
CA HIS A 324 -9.82 -11.88 -13.77
C HIS A 324 -10.29 -12.84 -14.86
N ARG A 325 -11.11 -13.84 -14.53
CA ARG A 325 -11.78 -14.68 -15.56
C ARG A 325 -12.85 -13.91 -16.32
N TYR A 326 -13.29 -12.78 -15.78
CA TYR A 326 -14.29 -11.89 -16.37
C TYR A 326 -13.66 -10.60 -16.94
N ALA A 327 -12.34 -10.45 -16.86
CA ALA A 327 -11.64 -9.30 -17.42
C ALA A 327 -11.94 -9.16 -18.92
N GLY A 328 -12.18 -7.92 -19.37
CA GLY A 328 -12.62 -7.63 -20.73
C GLY A 328 -14.12 -7.83 -21.00
N GLN A 329 -14.86 -8.42 -20.02
CA GLN A 329 -16.32 -8.52 -20.05
C GLN A 329 -16.97 -7.62 -19.00
N LEU A 330 -16.27 -7.40 -17.89
CA LEU A 330 -16.69 -6.56 -16.76
C LEU A 330 -15.54 -5.65 -16.35
N ALA A 331 -15.86 -4.48 -15.81
CA ALA A 331 -14.96 -3.67 -15.01
C ALA A 331 -14.78 -4.40 -13.66
N ILE A 332 -13.71 -5.19 -13.53
CA ILE A 332 -13.58 -6.21 -12.48
C ILE A 332 -13.52 -5.61 -11.07
N TYR A 333 -12.97 -4.41 -10.90
CA TYR A 333 -12.94 -3.73 -9.59
C TYR A 333 -14.29 -3.13 -9.23
N ASP A 334 -15.05 -2.59 -10.21
CA ASP A 334 -16.44 -2.16 -9.99
C ASP A 334 -17.30 -3.35 -9.57
N GLU A 335 -17.10 -4.50 -10.21
CA GLU A 335 -17.80 -5.72 -9.86
C GLU A 335 -17.44 -6.21 -8.45
N GLN A 336 -16.16 -6.13 -8.06
CA GLN A 336 -15.70 -6.46 -6.71
C GLN A 336 -16.41 -5.60 -5.65
N VAL A 337 -16.41 -4.28 -5.88
CA VAL A 337 -17.10 -3.31 -5.00
C VAL A 337 -18.60 -3.63 -4.92
N ARG A 338 -19.25 -3.81 -6.08
CA ARG A 338 -20.68 -4.10 -6.17
C ARG A 338 -21.07 -5.40 -5.44
N MET A 339 -20.29 -6.46 -5.57
CA MET A 339 -20.56 -7.71 -4.85
C MET A 339 -20.51 -7.52 -3.33
N MET A 340 -19.56 -6.72 -2.83
CA MET A 340 -19.49 -6.40 -1.40
C MET A 340 -20.67 -5.53 -0.95
N GLU A 341 -21.02 -4.49 -1.70
CA GLU A 341 -22.13 -3.58 -1.41
C GLU A 341 -23.50 -4.28 -1.43
N GLU A 342 -23.68 -5.27 -2.30
CA GLU A 342 -24.90 -6.08 -2.43
C GLU A 342 -24.93 -7.28 -1.46
N ASP A 343 -23.94 -7.40 -0.53
CA ASP A 343 -23.79 -8.53 0.39
C ASP A 343 -23.72 -9.89 -0.32
N ARG A 344 -23.02 -9.96 -1.44
CA ARG A 344 -22.85 -11.18 -2.26
C ARG A 344 -21.49 -11.84 -2.15
N ALA A 345 -20.67 -11.39 -1.19
CA ALA A 345 -19.43 -12.09 -0.83
C ALA A 345 -19.15 -11.94 0.66
N LEU A 346 -18.77 -13.05 1.33
CA LEU A 346 -18.35 -12.99 2.73
C LEU A 346 -16.97 -12.37 2.88
N PHE A 347 -16.00 -12.84 2.09
CA PHE A 347 -14.64 -12.34 2.09
C PHE A 347 -14.26 -11.76 0.73
N SER A 348 -13.38 -10.78 0.71
CA SER A 348 -12.74 -10.31 -0.51
C SER A 348 -11.25 -10.07 -0.27
N TRP A 349 -10.39 -10.70 -1.07
CA TRP A 349 -9.03 -10.24 -1.24
C TRP A 349 -9.06 -8.85 -1.89
N ILE A 350 -8.24 -7.92 -1.39
CA ILE A 350 -8.32 -6.52 -1.82
C ILE A 350 -6.95 -5.85 -1.77
N ARG A 351 -6.75 -4.81 -2.58
CA ARG A 351 -5.69 -3.83 -2.36
C ARG A 351 -6.25 -2.64 -1.59
N MET A 352 -5.42 -2.04 -0.75
CA MET A 352 -5.87 -0.98 0.16
C MET A 352 -6.56 0.18 -0.57
N ILE A 353 -6.11 0.55 -1.77
CA ILE A 353 -6.76 1.61 -2.56
C ILE A 353 -8.24 1.33 -2.85
N ILE A 354 -8.62 0.07 -3.07
CA ILE A 354 -10.01 -0.30 -3.40
C ILE A 354 -10.92 -0.19 -2.16
N VAL A 355 -10.37 -0.26 -0.95
CA VAL A 355 -11.14 -0.07 0.30
C VAL A 355 -11.81 1.32 0.31
N GLU A 356 -11.16 2.33 -0.27
CA GLU A 356 -11.73 3.68 -0.40
C GLU A 356 -13.07 3.70 -1.14
N ARG A 357 -13.25 2.82 -2.11
CA ARG A 357 -14.46 2.73 -2.92
C ARG A 357 -15.65 2.14 -2.14
N LEU A 358 -15.38 1.37 -1.07
CA LEU A 358 -16.38 0.76 -0.19
C LEU A 358 -16.92 1.71 0.91
N ARG A 359 -16.44 2.94 0.97
CA ARG A 359 -16.86 3.92 2.01
C ARG A 359 -18.37 4.17 2.02
N GLY A 360 -19.05 4.01 0.86
CA GLY A 360 -20.49 4.16 0.70
C GLY A 360 -21.30 2.91 1.04
N MET A 361 -20.66 1.79 1.33
CA MET A 361 -21.33 0.52 1.64
C MET A 361 -22.20 0.67 2.90
N GLU A 362 -23.47 0.28 2.82
CA GLU A 362 -24.41 0.37 3.95
C GLU A 362 -24.10 -0.68 5.02
N THR A 363 -23.75 -1.88 4.62
CA THR A 363 -23.31 -2.95 5.52
C THR A 363 -21.89 -2.71 5.99
N ASP A 364 -21.62 -2.91 7.29
CA ASP A 364 -20.27 -2.81 7.81
C ASP A 364 -19.40 -3.97 7.34
N PHE A 365 -18.17 -3.64 7.03
CA PHE A 365 -17.10 -4.62 6.78
C PHE A 365 -15.98 -4.48 7.81
N GLY A 366 -15.15 -5.51 7.91
CA GLY A 366 -13.93 -5.50 8.71
C GLY A 366 -12.70 -5.76 7.84
N LEU A 367 -11.54 -5.25 8.28
CA LEU A 367 -10.24 -5.43 7.63
C LEU A 367 -9.47 -6.57 8.32
N LEU A 368 -8.74 -7.37 7.57
CA LEU A 368 -7.91 -8.47 8.06
C LEU A 368 -6.59 -8.52 7.29
N PRO A 369 -5.49 -8.95 7.93
CA PRO A 369 -4.30 -9.35 7.17
C PRO A 369 -4.61 -10.56 6.26
N LEU A 370 -3.78 -10.80 5.27
CA LEU A 370 -3.82 -12.03 4.50
C LEU A 370 -3.59 -13.23 5.44
N PRO A 371 -4.27 -14.38 5.22
CA PRO A 371 -4.11 -15.53 6.07
C PRO A 371 -2.68 -16.10 5.99
N LYS A 372 -2.25 -16.78 7.07
CA LYS A 372 -1.02 -17.54 7.13
C LYS A 372 -1.21 -18.94 6.53
N PHE A 373 -0.11 -19.60 6.20
CA PHE A 373 -0.17 -21.01 5.79
C PHE A 373 -0.66 -21.91 6.93
N ASP A 374 -0.07 -21.76 8.12
CA ASP A 374 -0.41 -22.53 9.33
C ASP A 374 -0.20 -21.71 10.61
N SER A 375 -0.70 -22.20 11.75
CA SER A 375 -0.56 -21.53 13.05
C SER A 375 0.88 -21.50 13.57
N ALA A 376 1.79 -22.31 13.03
CA ALA A 376 3.20 -22.32 13.43
C ALA A 376 3.98 -21.14 12.79
N GLN A 377 3.46 -20.54 11.74
CA GLN A 377 4.02 -19.33 11.16
C GLN A 377 3.89 -18.17 12.16
N PRO A 378 4.99 -17.49 12.55
CA PRO A 378 4.96 -16.53 13.65
C PRO A 378 4.16 -15.27 13.31
N ASN A 379 4.31 -14.74 12.10
CA ASN A 379 3.75 -13.45 11.72
C ASN A 379 2.81 -13.57 10.50
N TYR A 380 1.84 -12.67 10.42
CA TYR A 380 1.15 -12.37 9.17
C TYR A 380 2.08 -11.56 8.29
N ILE A 381 2.10 -11.84 7.00
CA ILE A 381 2.98 -11.16 6.03
C ILE A 381 2.12 -10.49 4.98
N THR A 382 2.34 -9.20 4.77
CA THR A 382 1.68 -8.42 3.73
C THR A 382 2.54 -8.40 2.47
N HIS A 383 1.98 -8.84 1.36
CA HIS A 383 2.64 -8.78 0.08
C HIS A 383 2.57 -7.36 -0.51
N MET A 384 3.71 -6.84 -0.95
CA MET A 384 3.78 -5.64 -1.77
C MET A 384 3.74 -6.03 -3.24
N ASN A 385 2.64 -5.73 -3.90
CA ASN A 385 2.46 -6.07 -5.31
C ASN A 385 3.31 -5.16 -6.21
N PRO A 386 4.29 -5.69 -6.97
CA PRO A 386 5.20 -4.86 -7.76
C PRO A 386 4.56 -4.25 -9.02
N HIS A 387 3.38 -4.72 -9.44
CA HIS A 387 2.63 -4.13 -10.56
C HIS A 387 1.83 -2.89 -10.16
N THR A 388 1.62 -2.68 -8.86
CA THR A 388 0.90 -1.52 -8.33
C THR A 388 1.78 -0.66 -7.43
N GLY A 389 2.68 -1.26 -6.66
CA GLY A 389 3.69 -0.56 -5.88
C GLY A 389 4.64 0.23 -6.77
N VAL A 390 5.03 1.41 -6.30
CA VAL A 390 5.93 2.35 -6.98
C VAL A 390 7.26 2.40 -6.24
N GLY A 391 8.34 2.50 -6.99
CA GLY A 391 9.68 2.73 -6.45
C GLY A 391 10.29 4.02 -7.01
N ILE A 392 11.16 4.62 -6.24
CA ILE A 392 11.99 5.76 -6.67
C ILE A 392 13.37 5.23 -7.10
N ALA A 393 13.85 5.70 -8.25
CA ALA A 393 15.20 5.49 -8.74
C ALA A 393 15.83 6.82 -9.17
N ILE A 394 17.17 6.91 -9.13
CA ILE A 394 17.92 8.09 -9.57
C ILE A 394 18.63 7.71 -10.88
N PRO A 395 18.33 8.41 -12.00
CA PRO A 395 19.00 8.13 -13.27
C PRO A 395 20.48 8.51 -13.22
N VAL A 396 21.34 7.80 -13.95
CA VAL A 396 22.78 8.13 -14.03
C VAL A 396 23.05 9.47 -14.71
N THR A 397 22.05 10.08 -15.35
CA THR A 397 22.10 11.42 -15.95
C THR A 397 21.78 12.53 -14.96
N ALA A 398 21.40 12.24 -13.71
CA ALA A 398 21.25 13.25 -12.69
C ALA A 398 22.61 13.91 -12.39
N SER A 399 22.75 15.20 -12.72
CA SER A 399 24.03 15.91 -12.75
C SER A 399 24.62 16.22 -11.38
N ASP A 400 23.77 16.33 -10.34
CA ASP A 400 24.18 16.66 -8.97
C ASP A 400 23.54 15.70 -7.97
N LEU A 401 24.23 14.59 -7.72
CA LEU A 401 23.75 13.55 -6.78
C LEU A 401 23.66 14.04 -5.34
N ALA A 402 24.47 15.02 -4.93
CA ALA A 402 24.38 15.59 -3.60
C ALA A 402 23.08 16.38 -3.43
N ARG A 403 22.72 17.20 -4.40
CA ARG A 403 21.43 17.89 -4.45
C ARG A 403 20.25 16.90 -4.47
N THR A 404 20.29 15.91 -5.36
CA THR A 404 19.24 14.90 -5.46
C THR A 404 19.05 14.14 -4.15
N GLY A 405 20.14 13.70 -3.52
CA GLY A 405 20.09 13.01 -2.23
C GLY A 405 19.52 13.90 -1.12
N MET A 406 19.97 15.16 -0.98
CA MET A 406 19.45 16.10 0.02
C MET A 406 17.95 16.33 -0.13
N ILE A 407 17.47 16.53 -1.36
CA ILE A 407 16.06 16.84 -1.62
C ILE A 407 15.19 15.59 -1.34
N LEU A 408 15.57 14.42 -1.82
CA LEU A 408 14.83 13.17 -1.58
C LEU A 408 14.79 12.82 -0.09
N GLU A 409 15.90 12.96 0.63
CA GLU A 409 15.98 12.76 2.08
C GLU A 409 15.04 13.71 2.84
N ALA A 410 15.09 15.00 2.49
CA ALA A 410 14.24 16.00 3.12
C ALA A 410 12.76 15.81 2.84
N LEU A 411 12.39 15.49 1.59
CA LEU A 411 11.01 15.18 1.21
C LEU A 411 10.47 13.96 1.95
N SER A 412 11.27 12.88 2.08
CA SER A 412 10.86 11.68 2.79
C SER A 412 10.73 11.92 4.29
N ALA A 413 11.67 12.66 4.88
CA ALA A 413 11.60 13.04 6.30
C ALA A 413 10.37 13.90 6.61
N GLU A 414 10.07 14.91 5.79
CA GLU A 414 8.87 15.74 5.95
C GLU A 414 7.59 14.96 5.72
N SER A 415 7.59 14.01 4.77
CA SER A 415 6.45 13.14 4.52
C SER A 415 6.11 12.28 5.73
N ARG A 416 7.09 11.78 6.46
CA ARG A 416 6.88 11.01 7.69
C ARG A 416 6.06 11.75 8.73
N TYR A 417 6.25 13.07 8.85
CA TYR A 417 5.60 13.90 9.86
C TYR A 417 4.39 14.69 9.34
N GLY A 418 4.16 14.71 8.04
CA GLY A 418 3.05 15.40 7.39
C GLY A 418 2.15 14.50 6.56
N LEU A 419 2.67 13.99 5.45
CA LEU A 419 1.89 13.19 4.49
C LEU A 419 1.44 11.83 5.07
N ARG A 420 2.35 11.13 5.74
CA ARG A 420 2.05 9.82 6.35
C ARG A 420 0.95 9.91 7.40
N PRO A 421 0.98 10.82 8.41
CA PRO A 421 -0.15 10.99 9.32
C PRO A 421 -1.45 11.36 8.60
N ALA A 422 -1.40 12.22 7.59
CA ALA A 422 -2.55 12.57 6.79
C ALA A 422 -3.18 11.34 6.11
N TYR A 423 -2.35 10.47 5.58
CA TYR A 423 -2.80 9.21 4.99
C TYR A 423 -3.38 8.25 6.04
N TYR A 424 -2.66 8.01 7.15
CA TYR A 424 -3.09 7.04 8.16
C TYR A 424 -4.28 7.52 9.00
N GLU A 425 -4.23 8.73 9.54
CA GLU A 425 -5.25 9.21 10.47
C GLU A 425 -6.54 9.63 9.78
N ILE A 426 -6.46 10.17 8.59
CA ILE A 426 -7.62 10.76 7.91
C ILE A 426 -8.14 9.85 6.80
N SER A 427 -7.26 9.24 6.02
CA SER A 427 -7.70 8.36 4.94
C SER A 427 -8.01 6.96 5.44
N LEU A 428 -7.13 6.35 6.23
CA LEU A 428 -7.36 4.98 6.69
C LEU A 428 -8.29 4.91 7.90
N ARG A 429 -8.01 5.63 8.99
CA ARG A 429 -8.88 5.61 10.19
C ARG A 429 -10.22 6.29 9.98
N GLY A 430 -10.26 7.41 9.26
CA GLY A 430 -11.50 8.14 9.01
C GLY A 430 -12.39 7.57 7.92
N ARG A 431 -11.85 6.79 6.99
CA ARG A 431 -12.56 6.34 5.77
C ARG A 431 -12.66 4.83 5.63
N TYR A 432 -11.69 4.05 6.14
CA TYR A 432 -11.57 2.61 5.90
C TYR A 432 -11.77 1.77 7.14
N VAL A 433 -11.49 2.31 8.32
CA VAL A 433 -11.62 1.62 9.59
C VAL A 433 -12.93 2.04 10.24
N ARG A 434 -13.90 1.12 10.31
CA ARG A 434 -15.23 1.37 10.88
C ARG A 434 -15.34 0.93 12.35
N ASP A 435 -14.26 0.34 12.88
CA ASP A 435 -14.16 -0.13 14.26
C ASP A 435 -12.71 -0.21 14.74
N ASP A 436 -12.51 -0.25 16.04
CA ASP A 436 -11.19 -0.30 16.69
C ASP A 436 -10.43 -1.59 16.35
N GLU A 437 -11.14 -2.70 16.10
CA GLU A 437 -10.55 -3.98 15.69
C GLU A 437 -9.90 -3.92 14.32
N SER A 438 -10.51 -3.24 13.36
CA SER A 438 -9.91 -3.02 12.03
C SER A 438 -8.66 -2.16 12.10
N GLU A 439 -8.56 -1.23 13.07
CA GLU A 439 -7.34 -0.44 13.31
C GLU A 439 -6.17 -1.33 13.75
N GLU A 440 -6.42 -2.24 14.70
CA GLU A 440 -5.42 -3.24 15.11
C GLU A 440 -4.97 -4.12 13.94
N MET A 441 -5.90 -4.54 13.08
CA MET A 441 -5.57 -5.35 11.89
C MET A 441 -4.74 -4.57 10.89
N LEU A 442 -5.01 -3.27 10.73
CA LEU A 442 -4.21 -2.39 9.89
C LEU A 442 -2.76 -2.31 10.38
N ASP A 443 -2.55 -2.17 11.70
CA ASP A 443 -1.21 -2.17 12.28
C ASP A 443 -0.45 -3.47 11.96
N ILE A 444 -1.14 -4.63 12.00
CA ILE A 444 -0.55 -5.93 11.63
C ILE A 444 -0.17 -5.95 10.14
N ILE A 445 -1.03 -5.43 9.26
CA ILE A 445 -0.79 -5.36 7.81
C ILE A 445 0.46 -4.53 7.51
N LEU A 446 0.59 -3.36 8.16
CA LEU A 446 1.67 -2.42 7.91
C LEU A 446 3.02 -2.85 8.50
N ALA A 447 3.00 -3.61 9.59
CA ALA A 447 4.21 -3.99 10.32
C ALA A 447 5.09 -5.02 9.59
N ASN A 448 4.53 -5.81 8.65
CA ASN A 448 5.19 -6.98 8.08
C ASN A 448 5.12 -7.01 6.55
N THR A 449 5.38 -5.89 5.91
CA THR A 449 5.44 -5.80 4.46
C THR A 449 6.67 -6.52 3.91
N ALA A 450 6.49 -7.23 2.81
CA ALA A 450 7.54 -8.01 2.18
C ALA A 450 7.47 -7.95 0.65
N HIS A 451 8.63 -7.84 0.04
CA HIS A 451 8.82 -7.96 -1.40
C HIS A 451 9.33 -9.36 -1.74
N ASP A 452 8.89 -9.90 -2.87
CA ASP A 452 9.50 -11.08 -3.47
C ASP A 452 10.40 -10.63 -4.62
N ILE A 453 11.71 -10.73 -4.41
CA ILE A 453 12.70 -10.34 -5.43
C ILE A 453 12.50 -11.13 -6.73
N GLY A 454 12.05 -12.38 -6.63
CA GLY A 454 11.75 -13.22 -7.79
C GLY A 454 10.53 -12.74 -8.57
N TYR A 455 9.59 -12.03 -7.91
CA TYR A 455 8.46 -11.39 -8.57
C TYR A 455 8.83 -10.01 -9.14
N VAL A 456 9.50 -9.17 -8.36
CA VAL A 456 9.93 -7.82 -8.80
C VAL A 456 10.80 -7.94 -10.06
N PHE A 457 11.78 -8.83 -10.06
CA PHE A 457 12.70 -9.06 -11.18
C PHE A 457 12.18 -10.09 -12.19
N ASN A 458 11.07 -10.75 -11.91
CA ASN A 458 10.37 -11.72 -12.77
C ASN A 458 11.31 -12.78 -13.37
N PHE A 459 12.17 -13.37 -12.55
CA PHE A 459 13.12 -14.39 -12.96
C PHE A 459 12.43 -15.56 -13.69
N GLY A 460 12.91 -15.87 -14.88
CA GLY A 460 12.36 -16.95 -15.71
C GLY A 460 10.91 -16.74 -16.15
N ASN A 461 10.31 -15.57 -15.90
CA ASN A 461 8.88 -15.29 -16.04
C ASN A 461 7.98 -16.20 -15.19
N PHE A 462 8.51 -16.76 -14.10
CA PHE A 462 7.79 -17.74 -13.29
C PHE A 462 6.71 -17.10 -12.41
N ALA A 463 6.94 -15.86 -11.94
CA ALA A 463 5.94 -15.12 -11.20
C ALA A 463 4.62 -14.95 -11.98
N MET A 464 4.72 -14.60 -13.25
CA MET A 464 3.56 -14.45 -14.13
C MET A 464 2.87 -15.81 -14.43
N GLU A 465 3.62 -16.91 -14.47
CA GLU A 465 3.02 -18.24 -14.51
C GLU A 465 2.15 -18.50 -13.26
N ILE A 466 2.64 -18.19 -12.04
CA ILE A 466 1.88 -18.31 -10.79
C ILE A 466 0.61 -17.45 -10.84
N VAL A 467 0.72 -16.17 -11.20
CA VAL A 467 -0.40 -15.24 -11.32
C VAL A 467 -1.49 -15.78 -12.25
N HIS A 468 -1.11 -16.39 -13.34
CA HIS A 468 -2.07 -16.87 -14.34
C HIS A 468 -2.67 -18.26 -14.05
N PHE A 469 -2.18 -19.04 -13.06
CA PHE A 469 -2.73 -20.38 -12.80
C PHE A 469 -4.22 -20.35 -12.49
N GLY A 470 -4.66 -19.49 -11.56
CA GLY A 470 -6.07 -19.37 -11.21
C GLY A 470 -6.94 -18.90 -12.37
N THR A 471 -6.49 -17.89 -13.11
CA THR A 471 -7.21 -17.35 -14.27
C THR A 471 -7.36 -18.42 -15.38
N ASN A 472 -6.31 -19.18 -15.66
CA ASN A 472 -6.27 -20.19 -16.71
C ASN A 472 -6.79 -21.57 -16.24
N ARG A 473 -7.34 -21.68 -15.03
CA ARG A 473 -7.82 -22.94 -14.43
C ARG A 473 -6.76 -24.05 -14.45
N ARG A 474 -5.51 -23.70 -14.13
CA ARG A 474 -4.37 -24.62 -14.08
C ARG A 474 -3.92 -24.83 -12.65
N ALA A 475 -3.32 -26.00 -12.38
CA ALA A 475 -2.70 -26.36 -11.11
C ALA A 475 -1.36 -27.10 -11.33
N ASP A 476 -0.75 -26.97 -12.52
CA ASP A 476 0.48 -27.66 -12.90
C ASP A 476 1.76 -26.89 -12.53
N TYR A 477 1.73 -26.14 -11.40
CA TYR A 477 2.83 -25.27 -10.97
C TYR A 477 4.15 -26.01 -10.73
N ALA A 478 4.15 -27.27 -10.28
CA ALA A 478 5.37 -28.06 -10.14
C ALA A 478 6.07 -28.25 -11.50
N SER A 479 5.31 -28.68 -12.52
CA SER A 479 5.85 -28.82 -13.87
C SER A 479 6.20 -27.49 -14.51
N ALA A 480 5.48 -26.41 -14.20
CA ALA A 480 5.81 -25.07 -14.66
C ALA A 480 7.13 -24.57 -14.02
N PHE A 481 7.31 -24.84 -12.74
CA PHE A 481 8.55 -24.53 -12.02
C PHE A 481 9.75 -25.29 -12.63
N GLU A 482 9.63 -26.59 -12.82
CA GLU A 482 10.71 -27.40 -13.43
C GLU A 482 11.11 -26.86 -14.81
N ARG A 483 10.16 -26.39 -15.61
CA ARG A 483 10.43 -25.76 -16.91
C ARG A 483 11.09 -24.38 -16.79
N ALA A 484 10.70 -23.59 -15.77
CA ALA A 484 11.20 -22.23 -15.57
C ALA A 484 12.58 -22.20 -14.89
N LEU A 485 12.86 -23.16 -13.99
CA LEU A 485 14.04 -23.16 -13.13
C LEU A 485 15.37 -22.90 -13.87
N PRO A 486 15.71 -23.56 -15.01
CA PRO A 486 16.97 -23.29 -15.69
C PRO A 486 17.07 -21.85 -16.27
N ARG A 487 15.92 -21.21 -16.50
CA ARG A 487 15.90 -19.82 -16.95
C ARG A 487 15.99 -18.86 -15.76
N MET A 488 15.31 -19.17 -14.66
CA MET A 488 15.42 -18.41 -13.42
C MET A 488 16.87 -18.32 -12.93
N GLU A 489 17.57 -19.47 -12.89
CA GLU A 489 18.97 -19.54 -12.48
C GLU A 489 19.86 -18.69 -13.40
N ARG A 490 19.71 -18.77 -14.71
CA ARG A 490 20.48 -17.93 -15.66
C ARG A 490 20.17 -16.44 -15.53
N ASP A 491 18.91 -16.07 -15.29
CA ASP A 491 18.53 -14.67 -15.12
C ASP A 491 19.16 -14.11 -13.83
N ILE A 492 19.19 -14.90 -12.75
CA ILE A 492 19.86 -14.56 -11.48
C ILE A 492 21.39 -14.43 -11.67
N GLU A 493 22.04 -15.43 -12.28
CA GLU A 493 23.48 -15.40 -12.54
C GLU A 493 23.87 -14.14 -13.32
N ARG A 494 23.15 -13.87 -14.40
CA ARG A 494 23.38 -12.67 -15.21
C ARG A 494 23.19 -11.38 -14.41
N MET A 495 22.18 -11.32 -13.54
CA MET A 495 21.94 -10.15 -12.72
C MET A 495 23.06 -9.91 -11.71
N ILE A 496 23.52 -10.98 -11.05
CA ILE A 496 24.66 -10.91 -10.13
C ILE A 496 25.91 -10.39 -10.88
N GLU A 497 26.22 -10.94 -12.05
CA GLU A 497 27.35 -10.47 -12.88
C GLU A 497 27.20 -8.97 -13.18
N VAL A 498 26.05 -8.54 -13.71
CA VAL A 498 25.82 -7.13 -14.08
C VAL A 498 25.97 -6.22 -12.86
N PHE A 499 25.35 -6.56 -11.72
CA PHE A 499 25.39 -5.68 -10.54
C PHE A 499 26.77 -5.69 -9.86
N THR A 500 27.56 -6.76 -10.01
CA THR A 500 28.93 -6.81 -9.53
C THR A 500 29.88 -6.01 -10.43
N ASP A 501 29.66 -6.03 -11.76
CA ASP A 501 30.55 -5.43 -12.75
C ASP A 501 30.24 -3.94 -13.05
N LEU A 502 29.04 -3.44 -12.72
CA LEU A 502 28.63 -2.06 -13.00
C LEU A 502 29.48 -0.98 -12.31
N TYR A 503 30.41 -1.35 -11.39
CA TYR A 503 31.24 -0.40 -10.65
C TYR A 503 32.60 -1.03 -10.25
#